data_9a7ab5748ca40113a2b06b0c799787c3
#
_entry.id   9a7ab5748ca40113a2b06b0c799787c3
#
_cell.length_a   1.000
_cell.length_b   1.000
_cell.length_c   1.000
_cell.angle_alpha   90.00
_cell.angle_beta   90.00
_cell.angle_gamma   90.00
#
_symmetry.space_group_name_H-M   'P 1'
#
loop_
_entity.id
_entity.type
_entity.pdbx_description
1 polymer ?
#
loop_
_entity_poly.entity_id
_entity_poly.type
_entity_poly.pdbx_seq_one_letter_code
_entity_poly.pdbx_strand_id
1 'polypeptide(L)'
;ELDTDVLRDYPSILFGLETAFRHLLTGSWALYDTDFSQGKAGIPINGLIWMGDFDTMLSRIEEKMAAGFRCIKLKIGAIGFEDELALLRHIRAHFSSREIELRVDANGAFSPADAMEKLKRLSELELHSIEQPIRAGQWEEMARLAADSPLPIALDEELIGCNTPEGKRKLLSAINPQYIVLKPSLHGGICGGNEWIAEAEKRHIGWWITSALESNIGLNAIAQWCATFD
;
A
#
# COMPACT_ATOMS: atom_id res chain seq x y z
N GLU A 1 -15.27 25.74 7.09
CA GLU A 1 -14.48 25.00 6.10
C GLU A 1 -13.11 24.68 6.73
N LEU A 2 -12.59 23.46 6.52
CA LEU A 2 -11.29 23.06 7.06
C LEU A 2 -10.19 23.60 6.15
N ASP A 3 -9.27 24.39 6.69
CA ASP A 3 -8.10 24.85 5.94
C ASP A 3 -7.06 23.70 5.88
N THR A 4 -7.08 22.95 4.78
CA THR A 4 -6.20 21.82 4.57
C THR A 4 -4.77 22.23 4.32
N ASP A 5 -4.51 23.44 3.81
CA ASP A 5 -3.16 23.91 3.48
C ASP A 5 -2.32 24.16 4.73
N VAL A 6 -2.92 24.71 5.78
CA VAL A 6 -2.25 24.93 7.08
C VAL A 6 -1.84 23.61 7.74
N LEU A 7 -2.57 22.52 7.46
CA LEU A 7 -2.37 21.23 8.11
C LEU A 7 -1.59 20.21 7.26
N ARG A 8 -1.14 20.59 6.06
CA ARG A 8 -0.43 19.67 5.14
C ARG A 8 0.75 18.96 5.78
N ASP A 9 1.51 19.67 6.63
CA ASP A 9 2.69 19.13 7.30
C ASP A 9 2.37 18.29 8.53
N TYR A 10 1.08 18.15 8.86
CA TYR A 10 0.56 17.36 9.97
C TYR A 10 -0.48 16.34 9.51
N PRO A 11 -0.12 15.38 8.65
CA PRO A 11 -1.07 14.50 7.95
C PRO A 11 -2.00 13.72 8.88
N SER A 12 -1.49 13.25 10.02
CA SER A 12 -2.31 12.52 11.00
C SER A 12 -3.34 13.42 11.69
N ILE A 13 -2.98 14.68 11.96
CA ILE A 13 -3.91 15.68 12.54
C ILE A 13 -4.97 16.03 11.50
N LEU A 14 -4.55 16.28 10.27
CA LEU A 14 -5.46 16.59 9.16
C LEU A 14 -6.47 15.45 8.95
N PHE A 15 -6.00 14.20 8.86
CA PHE A 15 -6.87 13.04 8.72
C PHE A 15 -7.88 12.92 9.87
N GLY A 16 -7.45 13.14 11.12
CA GLY A 16 -8.32 13.12 12.28
C GLY A 16 -9.40 14.22 12.22
N LEU A 17 -9.03 15.44 11.83
CA LEU A 17 -9.97 16.57 11.70
C LEU A 17 -10.93 16.36 10.52
N GLU A 18 -10.49 15.87 9.38
CA GLU A 18 -11.36 15.53 8.25
C GLU A 18 -12.40 14.47 8.65
N THR A 19 -11.97 13.44 9.38
CA THR A 19 -12.85 12.38 9.91
C THR A 19 -13.88 12.97 10.89
N ALA A 20 -13.44 13.77 11.85
CA ALA A 20 -14.30 14.40 12.83
C ALA A 20 -15.32 15.38 12.18
N PHE A 21 -14.86 16.15 11.19
CA PHE A 21 -15.71 17.08 10.47
C PHE A 21 -16.79 16.37 9.64
N ARG A 22 -16.43 15.26 8.97
CA ARG A 22 -17.41 14.42 8.26
C ARG A 22 -18.44 13.83 9.23
N HIS A 23 -17.98 13.28 10.35
CA HIS A 23 -18.87 12.77 11.38
C HIS A 23 -19.84 13.85 11.91
N LEU A 24 -19.36 15.08 12.11
CA LEU A 24 -20.19 16.21 12.52
C LEU A 24 -21.26 16.54 11.45
N LEU A 25 -20.89 16.55 10.19
CA LEU A 25 -21.80 16.87 9.08
C LEU A 25 -22.87 15.78 8.87
N THR A 26 -22.50 14.53 8.97
CA THR A 26 -23.44 13.41 8.77
C THR A 26 -24.27 13.09 10.01
N GLY A 27 -23.80 13.50 11.20
CA GLY A 27 -24.38 13.09 12.48
C GLY A 27 -24.33 11.57 12.71
N SER A 28 -23.49 10.84 11.99
CA SER A 28 -23.47 9.38 11.94
C SER A 28 -22.05 8.86 11.69
N TRP A 29 -21.80 7.61 12.05
CA TRP A 29 -20.59 6.88 11.67
C TRP A 29 -20.57 6.43 10.19
N ALA A 30 -21.68 6.56 9.48
CA ALA A 30 -21.70 6.48 8.02
C ALA A 30 -21.20 7.82 7.45
N LEU A 31 -19.90 7.91 7.21
CA LEU A 31 -19.20 9.13 6.80
C LEU A 31 -19.38 9.45 5.30
N TYR A 32 -19.73 8.45 4.51
CA TYR A 32 -19.98 8.53 3.07
C TYR A 32 -21.24 7.75 2.75
N ASP A 33 -21.99 8.19 1.75
CA ASP A 33 -23.18 7.49 1.26
C ASP A 33 -22.76 6.49 0.17
N THR A 34 -22.43 5.26 0.61
CA THR A 34 -22.00 4.14 -0.24
C THR A 34 -22.71 2.86 0.17
N ASP A 35 -22.77 1.89 -0.72
CA ASP A 35 -23.31 0.56 -0.38
C ASP A 35 -22.55 -0.12 0.76
N PHE A 36 -21.25 0.16 0.88
CA PHE A 36 -20.44 -0.30 2.01
C PHE A 36 -20.90 0.28 3.33
N SER A 37 -21.09 1.59 3.42
CA SER A 37 -21.53 2.26 4.66
C SER A 37 -22.94 1.86 5.08
N GLN A 38 -23.75 1.43 4.12
CA GLN A 38 -25.11 0.93 4.32
C GLN A 38 -25.17 -0.59 4.58
N GLY A 39 -24.02 -1.27 4.61
CA GLY A 39 -23.92 -2.72 4.86
C GLY A 39 -24.44 -3.59 3.69
N LYS A 40 -24.58 -3.02 2.49
CA LYS A 40 -25.07 -3.72 1.29
C LYS A 40 -23.96 -4.39 0.48
N ALA A 41 -22.74 -3.87 0.55
CA ALA A 41 -21.56 -4.39 -0.13
C ALA A 41 -20.33 -4.39 0.78
N GLY A 42 -19.35 -5.25 0.45
CA GLY A 42 -18.01 -5.22 1.04
C GLY A 42 -17.03 -4.43 0.18
N ILE A 43 -15.84 -4.20 0.70
CA ILE A 43 -14.69 -3.74 -0.07
C ILE A 43 -13.65 -4.86 -0.15
N PRO A 44 -12.88 -5.00 -1.26
CA PRO A 44 -11.79 -5.97 -1.34
C PRO A 44 -10.69 -5.62 -0.33
N ILE A 45 -10.20 -6.63 0.38
CA ILE A 45 -9.04 -6.49 1.26
C ILE A 45 -8.03 -7.61 1.01
N ASN A 46 -6.74 -7.35 1.24
CA ASN A 46 -5.72 -8.37 1.22
C ASN A 46 -5.55 -9.04 2.59
N GLY A 47 -5.17 -10.30 2.59
CA GLY A 47 -4.63 -10.98 3.76
C GLY A 47 -3.20 -10.52 4.00
N LEU A 48 -2.88 -10.10 5.22
CA LEU A 48 -1.52 -9.67 5.58
C LEU A 48 -0.79 -10.78 6.33
N ILE A 49 0.41 -11.11 5.86
CA ILE A 49 1.37 -11.95 6.54
C ILE A 49 2.45 -11.03 7.14
N TRP A 50 2.33 -10.80 8.44
CA TRP A 50 3.29 -9.97 9.18
C TRP A 50 4.59 -10.72 9.39
N MET A 51 5.69 -9.98 9.58
CA MET A 51 7.02 -10.52 9.88
C MET A 51 6.99 -11.48 11.07
N GLY A 52 7.82 -12.51 11.00
CA GLY A 52 8.00 -13.53 12.02
C GLY A 52 9.15 -14.44 11.61
N ASP A 53 9.38 -15.50 12.36
CA ASP A 53 10.18 -16.62 11.90
C ASP A 53 9.44 -17.42 10.81
N PHE A 54 10.15 -18.32 10.15
CA PHE A 54 9.61 -19.11 9.04
C PHE A 54 8.32 -19.84 9.40
N ASP A 55 8.30 -20.55 10.52
CA ASP A 55 7.16 -21.38 10.92
C ASP A 55 5.94 -20.53 11.28
N THR A 56 6.15 -19.39 11.94
CA THR A 56 5.09 -18.42 12.25
C THR A 56 4.49 -17.82 10.98
N MET A 57 5.33 -17.46 10.00
CA MET A 57 4.85 -16.91 8.74
C MET A 57 4.11 -17.96 7.92
N LEU A 58 4.62 -19.20 7.88
CA LEU A 58 3.96 -20.32 7.19
C LEU A 58 2.56 -20.59 7.77
N SER A 59 2.45 -20.66 9.11
CA SER A 59 1.15 -20.84 9.76
C SER A 59 0.15 -19.73 9.43
N ARG A 60 0.60 -18.46 9.38
CA ARG A 60 -0.24 -17.33 8.98
C ARG A 60 -0.67 -17.41 7.52
N ILE A 61 0.21 -17.88 6.63
CA ILE A 61 -0.12 -18.10 5.21
C ILE A 61 -1.25 -19.12 5.12
N GLU A 62 -1.12 -20.29 5.77
CA GLU A 62 -2.13 -21.34 5.76
C GLU A 62 -3.47 -20.85 6.31
N GLU A 63 -3.46 -20.04 7.40
CA GLU A 63 -4.65 -19.40 7.93
C GLU A 63 -5.36 -18.52 6.89
N LYS A 64 -4.61 -17.63 6.20
CA LYS A 64 -5.18 -16.71 5.20
C LYS A 64 -5.69 -17.46 3.97
N MET A 65 -4.97 -18.50 3.55
CA MET A 65 -5.40 -19.35 2.44
C MET A 65 -6.72 -20.08 2.80
N ALA A 66 -6.78 -20.66 4.00
CA ALA A 66 -8.00 -21.33 4.49
C ALA A 66 -9.18 -20.36 4.65
N ALA A 67 -8.93 -19.09 5.01
CA ALA A 67 -9.94 -18.05 5.11
C ALA A 67 -10.43 -17.52 3.74
N GLY A 68 -9.83 -17.97 2.63
CA GLY A 68 -10.29 -17.65 1.26
C GLY A 68 -9.86 -16.28 0.75
N PHE A 69 -8.79 -15.69 1.28
CA PHE A 69 -8.23 -14.46 0.72
C PHE A 69 -7.73 -14.69 -0.71
N ARG A 70 -8.06 -13.78 -1.62
CA ARG A 70 -7.63 -13.80 -3.02
C ARG A 70 -6.43 -12.91 -3.32
N CYS A 71 -6.06 -12.04 -2.40
CA CYS A 71 -4.84 -11.27 -2.41
C CYS A 71 -4.14 -11.45 -1.07
N ILE A 72 -2.85 -11.82 -1.10
CA ILE A 72 -2.03 -11.99 0.09
C ILE A 72 -0.79 -11.12 -0.06
N LYS A 73 -0.51 -10.30 0.97
CA LYS A 73 0.69 -9.47 1.06
C LYS A 73 1.62 -10.03 2.14
N LEU A 74 2.86 -10.38 1.78
CA LEU A 74 3.90 -10.80 2.71
C LEU A 74 4.85 -9.65 3.01
N LYS A 75 5.12 -9.42 4.29
CA LYS A 75 6.27 -8.63 4.71
C LYS A 75 7.54 -9.45 4.53
N ILE A 76 8.55 -8.91 3.83
CA ILE A 76 9.85 -9.52 3.57
C ILE A 76 10.98 -8.61 4.03
N GLY A 77 12.22 -9.12 4.06
CA GLY A 77 13.39 -8.38 4.51
C GLY A 77 13.72 -8.55 6.00
N ALA A 78 13.01 -9.43 6.71
CA ALA A 78 13.23 -9.70 8.14
C ALA A 78 13.94 -11.03 8.43
N ILE A 79 13.79 -12.01 7.55
CA ILE A 79 14.45 -13.32 7.63
C ILE A 79 15.39 -13.51 6.42
N GLY A 80 16.02 -14.68 6.31
CA GLY A 80 16.88 -14.98 5.15
C GLY A 80 16.08 -14.94 3.84
N PHE A 81 16.62 -14.31 2.82
CA PHE A 81 15.92 -14.15 1.52
C PHE A 81 15.52 -15.49 0.88
N GLU A 82 16.33 -16.57 1.09
CA GLU A 82 15.97 -17.92 0.62
C GLU A 82 14.74 -18.48 1.36
N ASP A 83 14.60 -18.19 2.64
CA ASP A 83 13.43 -18.58 3.44
C ASP A 83 12.17 -17.83 2.97
N GLU A 84 12.31 -16.53 2.66
CA GLU A 84 11.23 -15.73 2.08
C GLU A 84 10.77 -16.27 0.74
N LEU A 85 11.71 -16.64 -0.14
CA LEU A 85 11.40 -17.29 -1.39
C LEU A 85 10.73 -18.66 -1.20
N ALA A 86 11.14 -19.43 -0.19
CA ALA A 86 10.52 -20.72 0.13
C ALA A 86 9.06 -20.55 0.56
N LEU A 87 8.74 -19.54 1.38
CA LEU A 87 7.36 -19.21 1.77
C LEU A 87 6.50 -18.83 0.54
N LEU A 88 7.03 -18.01 -0.35
CA LEU A 88 6.33 -17.61 -1.57
C LEU A 88 6.12 -18.80 -2.53
N ARG A 89 7.13 -19.66 -2.67
CA ARG A 89 7.01 -20.91 -3.45
C ARG A 89 5.97 -21.86 -2.86
N HIS A 90 5.87 -21.92 -1.52
CA HIS A 90 4.84 -22.72 -0.87
C HIS A 90 3.44 -22.27 -1.29
N ILE A 91 3.16 -20.97 -1.32
CA ILE A 91 1.88 -20.46 -1.80
C ILE A 91 1.66 -20.84 -3.28
N ARG A 92 2.65 -20.63 -4.13
CA ARG A 92 2.57 -20.92 -5.57
C ARG A 92 2.45 -22.41 -5.89
N ALA A 93 2.94 -23.28 -5.02
CA ALA A 93 2.73 -24.74 -5.16
C ALA A 93 1.27 -25.16 -4.98
N HIS A 94 0.46 -24.36 -4.26
CA HIS A 94 -0.94 -24.65 -3.99
C HIS A 94 -1.90 -23.81 -4.83
N PHE A 95 -1.51 -22.58 -5.22
CA PHE A 95 -2.35 -21.64 -5.93
C PHE A 95 -1.59 -20.94 -7.05
N SER A 96 -2.17 -20.94 -8.23
CA SER A 96 -1.69 -20.17 -9.37
C SER A 96 -1.83 -18.65 -9.13
N SER A 97 -1.16 -17.85 -9.96
CA SER A 97 -1.30 -16.39 -9.96
C SER A 97 -2.71 -15.90 -10.33
N ARG A 98 -3.51 -16.74 -10.98
CA ARG A 98 -4.93 -16.45 -11.29
C ARG A 98 -5.87 -16.67 -10.11
N GLU A 99 -5.50 -17.50 -9.16
CA GLU A 99 -6.30 -17.82 -7.97
C GLU A 99 -5.98 -16.90 -6.81
N ILE A 100 -4.69 -16.64 -6.57
CA ILE A 100 -4.22 -15.74 -5.51
C ILE A 100 -3.21 -14.74 -6.06
N GLU A 101 -3.55 -13.47 -5.97
CA GLU A 101 -2.61 -12.38 -6.17
C GLU A 101 -1.64 -12.30 -4.99
N LEU A 102 -0.34 -12.32 -5.28
CA LEU A 102 0.69 -12.15 -4.27
C LEU A 102 1.37 -10.79 -4.42
N ARG A 103 1.48 -10.08 -3.30
CA ARG A 103 2.26 -8.85 -3.14
C ARG A 103 3.30 -9.08 -2.05
N VAL A 104 4.44 -8.44 -2.18
CA VAL A 104 5.46 -8.41 -1.13
C VAL A 104 5.79 -6.98 -0.74
N ASP A 105 6.21 -6.79 0.50
CA ASP A 105 6.56 -5.49 1.04
C ASP A 105 7.89 -5.61 1.78
N ALA A 106 8.91 -4.96 1.25
CA ALA A 106 10.27 -5.01 1.76
C ALA A 106 10.58 -3.90 2.76
N ASN A 107 9.72 -2.88 2.91
CA ASN A 107 9.93 -1.72 3.77
C ASN A 107 11.37 -1.13 3.68
N GLY A 108 11.93 -1.08 2.47
CA GLY A 108 13.26 -0.55 2.22
C GLY A 108 14.42 -1.45 2.66
N ALA A 109 14.19 -2.75 2.86
CA ALA A 109 15.20 -3.66 3.40
C ALA A 109 16.33 -4.01 2.43
N PHE A 110 16.12 -3.88 1.12
CA PHE A 110 17.16 -4.22 0.15
C PHE A 110 18.17 -3.09 0.00
N SER A 111 19.44 -3.45 -0.20
CA SER A 111 20.42 -2.47 -0.65
C SER A 111 20.26 -2.19 -2.14
N PRO A 112 20.58 -0.98 -2.64
CA PRO A 112 20.55 -0.71 -4.08
C PRO A 112 21.42 -1.66 -4.91
N ALA A 113 22.48 -2.22 -4.31
CA ALA A 113 23.42 -3.11 -5.00
C ALA A 113 22.83 -4.49 -5.28
N ASP A 114 22.01 -5.03 -4.38
CA ASP A 114 21.42 -6.37 -4.48
C ASP A 114 19.93 -6.37 -4.88
N ALA A 115 19.29 -5.20 -4.87
CA ALA A 115 17.87 -5.08 -5.13
C ALA A 115 17.46 -5.71 -6.49
N MET A 116 18.17 -5.39 -7.56
CA MET A 116 17.82 -5.88 -8.91
C MET A 116 17.90 -7.39 -9.02
N GLU A 117 18.90 -8.05 -8.38
CA GLU A 117 18.99 -9.50 -8.37
C GLU A 117 17.79 -10.12 -7.64
N LYS A 118 17.47 -9.58 -6.45
CA LYS A 118 16.32 -10.05 -5.67
C LYS A 118 14.99 -9.86 -6.41
N LEU A 119 14.81 -8.72 -7.08
CA LEU A 119 13.62 -8.43 -7.88
C LEU A 119 13.46 -9.43 -9.03
N LYS A 120 14.53 -9.80 -9.72
CA LYS A 120 14.50 -10.82 -10.76
C LYS A 120 14.06 -12.17 -10.21
N ARG A 121 14.60 -12.60 -9.09
CA ARG A 121 14.23 -13.88 -8.45
C ARG A 121 12.79 -13.89 -7.93
N LEU A 122 12.32 -12.77 -7.38
CA LEU A 122 10.94 -12.61 -6.96
C LEU A 122 9.97 -12.62 -8.15
N SER A 123 10.35 -12.05 -9.29
CA SER A 123 9.51 -12.02 -10.50
C SER A 123 9.20 -13.41 -11.07
N GLU A 124 10.07 -14.41 -10.82
CA GLU A 124 9.85 -15.80 -11.22
C GLU A 124 8.63 -16.44 -10.53
N LEU A 125 8.15 -15.82 -9.46
CA LEU A 125 7.01 -16.29 -8.67
C LEU A 125 5.68 -15.63 -9.06
N GLU A 126 5.62 -14.96 -10.20
CA GLU A 126 4.41 -14.30 -10.71
C GLU A 126 3.74 -13.39 -9.66
N LEU A 127 4.55 -12.57 -8.96
CA LEU A 127 4.06 -11.60 -8.00
C LEU A 127 3.44 -10.40 -8.73
N HIS A 128 2.40 -9.81 -8.14
CA HIS A 128 1.80 -8.58 -8.66
C HIS A 128 2.76 -7.39 -8.55
N SER A 129 3.36 -7.22 -7.39
CA SER A 129 4.26 -6.07 -7.11
C SER A 129 5.10 -6.29 -5.87
N ILE A 130 6.16 -5.47 -5.75
CA ILE A 130 6.91 -5.28 -4.52
C ILE A 130 6.73 -3.85 -4.03
N GLU A 131 6.42 -3.69 -2.75
CA GLU A 131 6.30 -2.41 -2.06
C GLU A 131 7.66 -2.03 -1.48
N GLN A 132 8.12 -0.81 -1.74
CA GLN A 132 9.32 -0.14 -1.23
C GLN A 132 10.56 -1.06 -1.12
N PRO A 133 11.16 -1.48 -2.24
CA PRO A 133 12.29 -2.42 -2.22
C PRO A 133 13.53 -1.86 -1.53
N ILE A 134 13.87 -0.59 -1.76
CA ILE A 134 15.00 0.12 -1.13
C ILE A 134 14.51 1.27 -0.26
N ARG A 135 15.36 1.76 0.63
CA ARG A 135 15.02 2.88 1.54
C ARG A 135 14.62 4.12 0.77
N ALA A 136 13.61 4.81 1.29
CA ALA A 136 13.14 6.09 0.77
C ALA A 136 14.26 7.15 0.71
N GLY A 137 14.12 8.13 -0.19
CA GLY A 137 15.07 9.21 -0.42
C GLY A 137 16.17 8.89 -1.44
N GLN A 138 16.14 7.71 -2.06
CA GLN A 138 17.09 7.26 -3.09
C GLN A 138 16.43 7.30 -4.48
N TRP A 139 15.92 8.45 -4.89
CA TRP A 139 15.08 8.58 -6.07
C TRP A 139 15.72 8.10 -7.38
N GLU A 140 17.00 8.37 -7.58
CA GLU A 140 17.72 7.94 -8.79
C GLU A 140 17.82 6.41 -8.86
N GLU A 141 18.13 5.76 -7.73
CA GLU A 141 18.19 4.31 -7.65
C GLU A 141 16.81 3.69 -7.80
N MET A 142 15.80 4.25 -7.13
CA MET A 142 14.42 3.78 -7.23
C MET A 142 13.88 3.94 -8.65
N ALA A 143 14.19 5.04 -9.34
CA ALA A 143 13.81 5.27 -10.74
C ALA A 143 14.43 4.22 -11.68
N ARG A 144 15.71 3.88 -11.48
CA ARG A 144 16.35 2.80 -12.24
C ARG A 144 15.68 1.44 -11.98
N LEU A 145 15.39 1.14 -10.71
CA LEU A 145 14.66 -0.09 -10.38
C LEU A 145 13.27 -0.09 -11.01
N ALA A 146 12.53 1.00 -10.95
CA ALA A 146 11.19 1.10 -11.53
C ALA A 146 11.19 0.92 -13.06
N ALA A 147 12.26 1.39 -13.73
CA ALA A 147 12.40 1.28 -15.19
C ALA A 147 12.83 -0.13 -15.64
N ASP A 148 13.73 -0.78 -14.90
CA ASP A 148 14.44 -1.97 -15.36
C ASP A 148 13.96 -3.27 -14.69
N SER A 149 13.20 -3.19 -13.60
CA SER A 149 12.73 -4.37 -12.85
C SER A 149 11.67 -5.15 -13.63
N PRO A 150 11.80 -6.49 -13.70
CA PRO A 150 10.73 -7.34 -14.22
C PRO A 150 9.53 -7.46 -13.26
N LEU A 151 9.69 -7.06 -11.99
CA LEU A 151 8.64 -7.05 -10.98
C LEU A 151 8.18 -5.60 -10.76
N PRO A 152 6.88 -5.28 -10.94
CA PRO A 152 6.35 -3.94 -10.72
C PRO A 152 6.62 -3.42 -9.31
N ILE A 153 6.98 -2.14 -9.20
CA ILE A 153 7.32 -1.47 -7.94
C ILE A 153 6.16 -0.58 -7.49
N ALA A 154 5.84 -0.68 -6.20
CA ALA A 154 4.92 0.19 -5.49
C ALA A 154 5.68 1.05 -4.48
N LEU A 155 5.44 2.36 -4.45
CA LEU A 155 6.03 3.26 -3.46
C LEU A 155 5.11 3.41 -2.26
N ASP A 156 5.66 3.34 -1.05
CA ASP A 156 5.00 3.58 0.23
C ASP A 156 5.74 4.66 1.02
N GLU A 157 6.84 4.32 1.67
CA GLU A 157 7.59 5.25 2.51
C GLU A 157 8.17 6.44 1.73
N GLU A 158 8.35 6.31 0.43
CA GLU A 158 8.79 7.39 -0.45
C GLU A 158 7.80 8.57 -0.48
N LEU A 159 6.50 8.31 -0.25
CA LEU A 159 5.45 9.31 -0.28
C LEU A 159 5.38 10.15 1.00
N ILE A 160 5.95 9.65 2.11
CA ILE A 160 5.90 10.31 3.43
C ILE A 160 6.67 11.63 3.38
N GLY A 161 6.02 12.70 3.87
CA GLY A 161 6.60 14.05 3.86
C GLY A 161 6.46 14.79 2.53
N CYS A 162 5.95 14.14 1.47
CA CYS A 162 5.68 14.78 0.19
C CYS A 162 4.25 15.37 0.19
N ASN A 163 4.06 16.47 0.92
CA ASN A 163 2.73 16.95 1.28
C ASN A 163 2.14 17.96 0.27
N THR A 164 2.95 18.56 -0.58
CA THR A 164 2.49 19.57 -1.57
C THR A 164 2.14 18.94 -2.91
N PRO A 165 1.14 19.47 -3.66
CA PRO A 165 0.83 18.96 -5.01
C PRO A 165 2.02 19.01 -5.96
N GLU A 166 2.88 20.03 -5.85
CA GLU A 166 4.10 20.13 -6.67
C GLU A 166 5.11 19.03 -6.31
N GLY A 167 5.34 18.79 -5.02
CA GLY A 167 6.21 17.72 -4.54
C GLY A 167 5.74 16.35 -5.04
N LYS A 168 4.44 16.06 -4.95
CA LYS A 168 3.83 14.83 -5.44
C LYS A 168 4.09 14.63 -6.95
N ARG A 169 3.86 15.67 -7.75
CA ARG A 169 4.16 15.65 -9.19
C ARG A 169 5.64 15.39 -9.46
N LYS A 170 6.53 16.07 -8.74
CA LYS A 170 7.98 15.92 -8.89
C LYS A 170 8.42 14.50 -8.58
N LEU A 171 7.97 13.93 -7.47
CA LEU A 171 8.29 12.56 -7.06
C LEU A 171 7.83 11.54 -8.11
N LEU A 172 6.56 11.56 -8.49
CA LEU A 172 6.03 10.62 -9.48
C LEU A 172 6.70 10.78 -10.86
N SER A 173 7.04 12.00 -11.26
CA SER A 173 7.76 12.23 -12.52
C SER A 173 9.21 11.77 -12.47
N ALA A 174 9.86 11.85 -11.32
CA ALA A 174 11.25 11.44 -11.16
C ALA A 174 11.42 9.92 -11.10
N ILE A 175 10.54 9.21 -10.39
CA ILE A 175 10.65 7.77 -10.17
C ILE A 175 9.85 6.98 -11.19
N ASN A 176 8.67 7.44 -11.56
CA ASN A 176 7.73 6.79 -12.47
C ASN A 176 7.45 5.32 -12.10
N PRO A 177 6.96 5.05 -10.88
CA PRO A 177 6.67 3.69 -10.41
C PRO A 177 5.45 3.11 -11.13
N GLN A 178 5.22 1.80 -11.00
CA GLN A 178 4.01 1.17 -11.50
C GLN A 178 2.83 1.38 -10.56
N TYR A 179 3.09 1.52 -9.26
CA TYR A 179 2.04 1.69 -8.24
C TYR A 179 2.47 2.63 -7.11
N ILE A 180 1.47 3.17 -6.40
CA ILE A 180 1.65 3.85 -5.11
C ILE A 180 0.70 3.28 -4.07
N VAL A 181 1.13 3.31 -2.81
CA VAL A 181 0.36 2.82 -1.65
C VAL A 181 -0.04 4.01 -0.79
N LEU A 182 -1.33 4.20 -0.57
CA LEU A 182 -1.87 5.39 0.09
C LEU A 182 -2.31 5.08 1.52
N LYS A 183 -1.83 5.90 2.45
CA LYS A 183 -2.17 5.87 3.88
C LYS A 183 -2.57 7.28 4.32
N PRO A 184 -3.87 7.60 4.43
CA PRO A 184 -4.32 8.98 4.66
C PRO A 184 -3.66 9.65 5.86
N SER A 185 -3.45 8.93 6.95
CA SER A 185 -2.80 9.47 8.15
C SER A 185 -1.32 9.83 7.97
N LEU A 186 -0.67 9.40 6.86
CA LEU A 186 0.74 9.68 6.55
C LEU A 186 0.90 10.59 5.32
N HIS A 187 -0.11 10.65 4.44
CA HIS A 187 0.01 11.24 3.11
C HIS A 187 -0.84 12.50 2.90
N GLY A 188 -1.15 13.22 3.99
CA GLY A 188 -1.87 14.50 3.93
C GLY A 188 -3.39 14.38 4.07
N GLY A 189 -3.86 13.41 4.85
CA GLY A 189 -5.28 13.18 5.07
C GLY A 189 -5.97 12.57 3.85
N ILE A 190 -7.29 12.64 3.84
CA ILE A 190 -8.13 12.25 2.70
C ILE A 190 -7.89 13.21 1.53
N CYS A 191 -7.77 14.51 1.82
CA CYS A 191 -7.46 15.52 0.82
C CYS A 191 -6.15 15.21 0.09
N GLY A 192 -5.07 14.97 0.84
CA GLY A 192 -3.78 14.60 0.28
C GLY A 192 -3.79 13.27 -0.47
N GLY A 193 -4.58 12.29 0.00
CA GLY A 193 -4.81 11.04 -0.69
C GLY A 193 -5.47 11.24 -2.06
N ASN A 194 -6.51 12.07 -2.14
CA ASN A 194 -7.17 12.42 -3.41
C ASN A 194 -6.21 13.14 -4.38
N GLU A 195 -5.33 13.99 -3.87
CA GLU A 195 -4.29 14.63 -4.72
C GLU A 195 -3.32 13.61 -5.29
N TRP A 196 -2.88 12.62 -4.48
CA TRP A 196 -2.03 11.52 -4.94
C TRP A 196 -2.71 10.69 -6.03
N ILE A 197 -3.99 10.32 -5.82
CA ILE A 197 -4.78 9.58 -6.80
C ILE A 197 -4.85 10.36 -8.12
N ALA A 198 -5.23 11.63 -8.08
CA ALA A 198 -5.32 12.46 -9.27
C ALA A 198 -4.00 12.61 -10.03
N GLU A 199 -2.86 12.68 -9.33
CA GLU A 199 -1.55 12.74 -9.98
C GLU A 199 -1.08 11.39 -10.52
N ALA A 200 -1.43 10.27 -9.87
CA ALA A 200 -1.15 8.91 -10.31
C ALA A 200 -1.94 8.56 -11.59
N GLU A 201 -3.24 8.84 -11.60
CA GLU A 201 -4.11 8.58 -12.75
C GLU A 201 -3.66 9.31 -14.02
N LYS A 202 -3.23 10.56 -13.92
CA LYS A 202 -2.66 11.33 -15.06
C LYS A 202 -1.44 10.66 -15.70
N ARG A 203 -0.76 9.77 -14.96
CA ARG A 203 0.46 9.06 -15.38
C ARG A 203 0.25 7.58 -15.62
N HIS A 204 -0.99 7.12 -15.50
CA HIS A 204 -1.33 5.68 -15.56
C HIS A 204 -0.60 4.85 -14.50
N ILE A 205 -0.30 5.45 -13.34
CA ILE A 205 0.24 4.78 -12.17
C ILE A 205 -0.93 4.20 -11.37
N GLY A 206 -0.91 2.89 -11.11
CA GLY A 206 -1.91 2.24 -10.27
C GLY A 206 -1.76 2.65 -8.80
N TRP A 207 -2.83 2.48 -8.03
CA TRP A 207 -2.79 2.81 -6.61
C TRP A 207 -3.74 1.91 -5.80
N TRP A 208 -3.47 1.80 -4.52
CA TRP A 208 -4.41 1.25 -3.56
C TRP A 208 -4.28 1.94 -2.21
N ILE A 209 -5.35 1.86 -1.45
CA ILE A 209 -5.44 2.48 -0.11
C ILE A 209 -5.21 1.39 0.93
N THR A 210 -4.48 1.72 1.98
CA THR A 210 -4.27 0.86 3.14
C THR A 210 -4.24 1.70 4.42
N SER A 211 -4.04 1.03 5.56
CA SER A 211 -3.92 1.69 6.86
C SER A 211 -2.46 1.79 7.33
N ALA A 212 -2.21 2.73 8.23
CA ALA A 212 -0.98 2.83 9.01
C ALA A 212 -1.22 2.41 10.48
N LEU A 213 -2.07 1.40 10.69
CA LEU A 213 -2.49 0.85 11.99
C LEU A 213 -3.30 1.87 12.82
N GLU A 214 -4.22 2.57 12.19
CA GLU A 214 -5.14 3.49 12.84
C GLU A 214 -6.10 2.75 13.80
N SER A 215 -6.70 3.53 14.71
CA SER A 215 -7.80 3.05 15.55
C SER A 215 -9.02 2.65 14.71
N ASN A 216 -10.00 1.98 15.33
CA ASN A 216 -11.26 1.62 14.67
C ASN A 216 -11.96 2.83 14.02
N ILE A 217 -11.82 4.02 14.60
CA ILE A 217 -12.41 5.27 14.05
C ILE A 217 -11.72 5.62 12.73
N GLY A 218 -10.39 5.66 12.72
CA GLY A 218 -9.62 5.97 11.52
C GLY A 218 -9.77 4.88 10.47
N LEU A 219 -9.76 3.61 10.86
CA LEU A 219 -9.95 2.49 9.93
C LEU A 219 -11.35 2.52 9.29
N ASN A 220 -12.41 2.87 10.05
CA ASN A 220 -13.75 3.08 9.51
C ASN A 220 -13.76 4.18 8.45
N ALA A 221 -13.09 5.31 8.71
CA ALA A 221 -12.99 6.41 7.75
C ALA A 221 -12.25 5.99 6.46
N ILE A 222 -11.14 5.27 6.59
CA ILE A 222 -10.37 4.75 5.45
C ILE A 222 -11.22 3.78 4.63
N ALA A 223 -11.88 2.81 5.26
CA ALA A 223 -12.69 1.82 4.57
C ALA A 223 -13.85 2.46 3.80
N GLN A 224 -14.53 3.44 4.41
CA GLN A 224 -15.63 4.15 3.75
C GLN A 224 -15.13 5.09 2.64
N TRP A 225 -13.98 5.74 2.80
CA TRP A 225 -13.37 6.50 1.72
C TRP A 225 -12.95 5.57 0.56
N CYS A 226 -12.36 4.41 0.87
CA CYS A 226 -12.04 3.38 -0.11
C CYS A 226 -13.27 2.98 -0.95
N ALA A 227 -14.43 2.85 -0.31
CA ALA A 227 -15.69 2.48 -0.96
C ALA A 227 -16.30 3.59 -1.83
N THR A 228 -15.68 4.77 -1.93
CA THR A 228 -16.11 5.82 -2.88
C THR A 228 -15.48 5.69 -4.26
N PHE A 229 -14.55 4.75 -4.41
CA PHE A 229 -13.90 4.44 -5.68
C PHE A 229 -14.45 3.12 -6.24
N ASP A 230 -14.66 3.06 -7.55
CA ASP A 230 -15.14 1.88 -8.29
C ASP A 230 -14.04 0.82 -8.45
#